data_f874dac281a144e2f85d9dfdfaff5446
#
_entry.id   f874dac281a144e2f85d9dfdfaff5446
#
_cell.length_a   1.000
_cell.length_b   1.000
_cell.length_c   1.000
_cell.angle_alpha   90.00
_cell.angle_beta   90.00
_cell.angle_gamma   90.00
#
_symmetry.space_group_name_H-M   'P 1'
#
loop_
_entity.id
_entity.type
_entity.pdbx_description
1 polymer ?
#
loop_
_entity_poly.entity_id
_entity_poly.type
_entity_poly.pdbx_seq_one_letter_code
_entity_poly.pdbx_strand_id
1 'polypeptide(L)' 'MKASIKELLEDYKQGKMIILMDDENRENEGDLLIAAEKVTKEDVNFMATHGRGLICLTLTQQRCQQLNLSLIHI' A
#
# COMPACT_ATOMS: atom_id res chain seq x y z
N MET A 1 -7.77 -6.34 -17.31
CA MET A 1 -6.59 -5.84 -18.03
C MET A 1 -5.50 -5.44 -17.05
N LYS A 2 -4.28 -5.87 -17.29
CA LYS A 2 -3.15 -5.52 -16.40
C LYS A 2 -2.43 -4.29 -16.93
N ALA A 3 -2.23 -3.30 -16.09
CA ALA A 3 -1.43 -2.14 -16.44
C ALA A 3 0.07 -2.49 -16.41
N SER A 4 0.87 -1.78 -17.19
CA SER A 4 2.31 -1.95 -17.15
C SER A 4 2.87 -1.37 -15.85
N ILE A 5 4.07 -1.82 -15.45
CA ILE A 5 4.74 -1.28 -14.26
C ILE A 5 4.97 0.23 -14.41
N LYS A 6 5.28 0.69 -15.61
CA LYS A 6 5.48 2.12 -15.87
C LYS A 6 4.22 2.92 -15.58
N GLU A 7 3.06 2.43 -16.04
CA GLU A 7 1.77 3.08 -15.78
C GLU A 7 1.44 3.10 -14.30
N LEU A 8 1.69 2.00 -13.59
CA LEU A 8 1.45 1.90 -12.15
C LEU A 8 2.30 2.88 -11.38
N LEU A 9 3.57 3.02 -11.74
CA LEU A 9 4.47 3.96 -11.08
C LEU A 9 4.05 5.40 -11.31
N GLU A 10 3.58 5.73 -12.50
CA GLU A 10 3.04 7.06 -12.80
C GLU A 10 1.84 7.38 -11.93
N ASP A 11 0.90 6.45 -11.84
CA ASP A 11 -0.29 6.61 -11.01
C ASP A 11 0.07 6.74 -9.53
N TYR A 12 1.00 5.90 -9.07
CA TYR A 12 1.46 5.93 -7.69
C TYR A 12 2.07 7.28 -7.32
N LYS A 13 2.89 7.84 -8.20
CA LYS A 13 3.50 9.16 -7.99
C LYS A 13 2.47 10.28 -7.91
N GLN A 14 1.35 10.13 -8.59
CA GLN A 14 0.27 11.12 -8.58
C GLN A 14 -0.65 10.97 -7.37
N GLY A 15 -0.39 10.01 -6.50
CA GLY A 15 -1.22 9.77 -5.33
C GLY A 15 -2.46 8.94 -5.60
N LYS A 16 -2.49 8.24 -6.72
CA LYS A 16 -3.59 7.33 -7.04
C LYS A 16 -3.38 6.00 -6.34
N MET A 17 -4.48 5.40 -5.92
CA MET A 17 -4.46 4.05 -5.35
C MET A 17 -4.29 3.04 -6.46
N ILE A 18 -3.41 2.06 -6.24
CA ILE A 18 -3.16 0.99 -7.21
C ILE A 18 -3.46 -0.35 -6.56
N ILE A 19 -3.66 -1.36 -7.40
CA ILE A 19 -3.85 -2.74 -6.96
C ILE A 19 -2.65 -3.54 -7.45
N LEU A 20 -1.96 -4.18 -6.53
CA LEU A 20 -0.87 -5.08 -6.84
C LEU A 20 -1.36 -6.50 -6.63
N MET A 21 -1.37 -7.28 -7.71
CA MET A 21 -1.88 -8.65 -7.68
C MET A 21 -0.77 -9.66 -7.49
N ASP A 22 -1.03 -10.65 -6.67
CA ASP A 22 -0.21 -11.84 -6.55
C ASP A 22 -0.37 -12.72 -7.80
N ASP A 23 0.56 -13.67 -7.97
CA ASP A 23 0.49 -14.64 -9.05
C ASP A 23 -0.75 -15.52 -8.88
N GLU A 24 -1.46 -15.78 -9.97
CA GLU A 24 -2.64 -16.65 -9.98
C GLU A 24 -2.34 -18.05 -9.46
N ASN A 25 -1.11 -18.52 -9.67
CA ASN A 25 -0.67 -19.84 -9.23
C ASN A 25 -0.28 -19.89 -7.75
N ARG A 26 -0.30 -18.73 -7.06
CA ARG A 26 0.00 -18.64 -5.65
C ARG A 26 -1.30 -18.42 -4.86
N GLU A 27 -1.57 -17.20 -4.44
CA GLU A 27 -2.74 -16.88 -3.64
C GLU A 27 -3.85 -16.18 -4.42
N ASN A 28 -3.49 -15.62 -5.57
CA ASN A 28 -4.40 -14.85 -6.43
C ASN A 28 -5.11 -13.74 -5.64
N GLU A 29 -4.38 -13.06 -4.76
CA GLU A 29 -4.88 -11.97 -3.94
C GLU A 29 -4.30 -10.65 -4.41
N GLY A 30 -5.03 -9.59 -4.14
CA GLY A 30 -4.59 -8.23 -4.46
C GLY A 30 -4.44 -7.38 -3.22
N ASP A 31 -3.50 -6.45 -3.27
CA ASP A 31 -3.29 -5.45 -2.23
C ASP A 31 -3.56 -4.06 -2.78
N LEU A 32 -4.25 -3.25 -1.99
CA LEU A 32 -4.43 -1.84 -2.31
C LEU A 32 -3.24 -1.06 -1.77
N LEU A 33 -2.64 -0.24 -2.60
CA LEU A 33 -1.44 0.54 -2.27
C LEU A 33 -1.64 2.00 -2.64
N ILE A 34 -1.16 2.89 -1.77
CA ILE A 34 -1.11 4.31 -2.07
C ILE A 34 0.12 4.90 -1.40
N ALA A 35 0.72 5.92 -2.04
CA ALA A 35 1.88 6.59 -1.47
C ALA A 35 1.51 7.26 -0.15
N ALA A 36 2.27 6.95 0.91
CA ALA A 36 1.97 7.45 2.25
C ALA A 36 2.00 8.98 2.33
N GLU A 37 2.86 9.62 1.56
CA GLU A 37 2.94 11.09 1.57
C GLU A 37 1.75 11.78 0.92
N LYS A 38 0.94 11.02 0.19
CA LYS A 38 -0.23 11.55 -0.53
C LYS A 38 -1.55 10.96 -0.05
N VAL A 39 -1.52 10.08 0.94
CA VAL A 39 -2.72 9.43 1.44
C VAL A 39 -3.64 10.44 2.12
N THR A 40 -4.94 10.30 1.89
CA THR A 40 -5.95 11.12 2.53
C THR A 40 -6.80 10.28 3.48
N LYS A 41 -7.58 10.96 4.31
CA LYS A 41 -8.56 10.31 5.19
C LYS A 41 -9.54 9.45 4.38
N GLU A 42 -9.97 9.96 3.24
CA GLU A 42 -10.89 9.26 2.35
C GLU A 42 -10.28 7.99 1.78
N ASP A 43 -8.98 8.03 1.45
CA ASP A 43 -8.26 6.86 0.95
C ASP A 43 -8.19 5.76 2.00
N VAL A 44 -7.87 6.13 3.25
CA VAL A 44 -7.82 5.16 4.35
C VAL A 44 -9.20 4.55 4.59
N ASN A 45 -10.23 5.37 4.56
CA ASN A 45 -11.60 4.90 4.71
C ASN A 45 -12.01 3.94 3.60
N PHE A 46 -11.60 4.23 2.36
CA PHE A 46 -11.84 3.34 1.23
C PHE A 46 -11.18 1.99 1.45
N MET A 47 -9.92 1.99 1.88
CA MET A 47 -9.19 0.75 2.16
C MET A 47 -9.87 -0.08 3.25
N ALA A 48 -10.30 0.58 4.33
CA ALA A 48 -10.98 -0.10 5.43
C ALA A 48 -12.32 -0.69 5.02
N THR A 49 -13.05 0.03 4.18
CA THR A 49 -14.40 -0.36 3.76
C THR A 49 -14.38 -1.47 2.71
N HIS A 50 -13.49 -1.35 1.72
CA HIS A 50 -13.48 -2.22 0.55
C HIS A 50 -12.37 -3.26 0.55
N GLY A 51 -11.23 -2.95 1.15
CA GLY A 51 -10.10 -3.87 1.20
C GLY A 51 -10.28 -5.00 2.20
N ARG A 52 -10.90 -4.71 3.33
CA ARG A 52 -11.25 -5.69 4.39
C ARG A 52 -10.08 -6.52 4.92
N GLY A 53 -8.91 -5.96 4.92
CA GLY A 53 -7.73 -6.61 5.46
C GLY A 53 -7.02 -5.71 6.45
N LEU A 54 -5.76 -6.01 6.69
CA LEU A 54 -4.92 -5.17 7.53
C LEU A 54 -4.48 -3.94 6.75
N ILE A 55 -4.54 -2.80 7.39
CA ILE A 55 -3.95 -1.57 6.85
C ILE A 55 -2.57 -1.43 7.48
N CYS A 56 -1.55 -1.44 6.65
CA CYS A 56 -0.16 -1.41 7.09
C CYS A 56 0.52 -0.15 6.57
N LEU A 57 1.37 0.44 7.39
CA LEU A 57 2.25 1.54 7.00
C LEU A 57 3.67 1.01 6.97
N THR A 58 4.30 1.04 5.79
CA THR A 58 5.68 0.61 5.67
C THR A 58 6.61 1.79 5.88
N LEU A 59 7.58 1.64 6.77
CA LEU A 59 8.53 2.69 7.13
C LEU A 59 9.94 2.14 7.12
N THR A 60 10.90 3.00 6.86
CA THR A 60 12.31 2.65 7.05
C THR A 60 12.59 2.52 8.54
N GLN A 61 13.64 1.77 8.88
CA GLN A 61 14.09 1.63 10.26
C GLN A 61 14.41 3.00 10.86
N GLN A 62 15.06 3.86 10.09
CA GLN A 62 15.42 5.21 10.52
C GLN A 62 14.16 6.02 10.87
N ARG A 63 13.12 5.93 10.05
CA ARG A 63 11.88 6.66 10.31
C ARG A 63 11.16 6.14 11.55
N CYS A 64 11.20 4.83 11.76
CA CYS A 64 10.65 4.23 12.98
C CYS A 64 11.35 4.76 14.21
N GLN A 65 12.67 4.91 14.17
CA GLN A 65 13.44 5.47 15.28
C GLN A 65 13.06 6.92 15.54
N GLN A 66 12.89 7.72 14.49
CA GLN A 66 12.48 9.13 14.63
C GLN A 66 11.12 9.27 15.30
N LEU A 67 10.22 8.34 15.02
CA LEU A 67 8.86 8.33 15.55
C LEU A 67 8.72 7.54 16.85
N ASN A 68 9.82 7.02 17.37
CA ASN A 68 9.83 6.23 18.60
C ASN A 68 8.99 4.95 18.49
N LEU A 69 8.98 4.34 17.31
CA LEU A 69 8.25 3.10 17.09
C LEU A 69 9.16 1.90 17.24
N SER A 70 8.64 0.84 17.84
CA SER A 70 9.38 -0.40 18.01
C SER A 70 9.09 -1.35 16.87
N LEU A 71 10.11 -2.08 16.42
CA LEU A 71 9.95 -3.14 15.44
C LEU A 71 9.73 -4.45 16.17
N ILE A 72 8.73 -5.21 15.71
CA ILE A 72 8.46 -6.54 16.24
C ILE A 72 8.75 -7.54 15.12
N HIS A 73 9.67 -8.45 15.40
CA HIS A 73 9.98 -9.54 14.49
C HIS A 73 9.22 -10.78 14.93
N ILE A 74 8.49 -11.34 14.00
CA ILE A 74 7.72 -12.56 14.23
C ILE A 74 8.39 -13.72 13.52
#